data_103ebdec47dcc1a31e36ca936329a9a8
#
_entry.id   103ebdec47dcc1a31e36ca936329a9a8
#
_cell.length_a   1.000
_cell.length_b   1.000
_cell.length_c   1.000
_cell.angle_alpha   90.00
_cell.angle_beta   90.00
_cell.angle_gamma   90.00
#
_symmetry.space_group_name_H-M   'P 1'
#
loop_
_entity.id
_entity.type
_entity.pdbx_description
1 polymer ?
#
loop_
_entity_poly.entity_id
_entity_poly.type
_entity_poly.pdbx_seq_one_letter_code
_entity_poly.pdbx_strand_id
1 'polypeptide(L)'
;MDHTIIYIFLILIIVLATAICFLIFKLMQSDKNRKNVQEQFFLLESKVNDLQLETLESKLNPHLFKNILNSIQSHAYQTYFALDKLANVLDYILYESRKKFVSPKEEIAFALNLIEINKIKVSPLFELKVKTKIDDNEPLYEQQLLAPLISIDLIENAFKHADLQSPDAFISVLFEFRKNAFSLTVSNKISEKKALQKEHSGIGAATLEQRLKIIYKNHFKLERFIENDVYIAHLKIDLLEYKAQMLTAG
;
A
#
# COMPACT_ATOMS: atom_id res chain seq x y z
N MET A 1 16.68 -16.34 46.36
CA MET A 1 16.05 -15.35 45.45
C MET A 1 16.36 -15.61 43.96
N ASP A 2 17.37 -16.42 43.67
CA ASP A 2 17.89 -16.59 42.29
C ASP A 2 17.15 -17.66 41.47
N HIS A 3 16.61 -18.70 42.11
CA HIS A 3 15.90 -19.77 41.41
C HIS A 3 14.57 -19.31 40.76
N THR A 4 13.86 -18.39 41.35
CA THR A 4 12.61 -17.83 40.80
C THR A 4 12.86 -17.00 39.55
N ILE A 5 13.93 -16.26 39.50
CA ILE A 5 14.33 -15.47 38.32
C ILE A 5 14.71 -16.41 37.16
N ILE A 6 15.43 -17.49 37.43
CA ILE A 6 15.80 -18.51 36.44
C ILE A 6 14.56 -19.18 35.87
N TYR A 7 13.56 -19.51 36.69
CA TYR A 7 12.30 -20.11 36.22
C TYR A 7 11.51 -19.13 35.34
N ILE A 8 11.47 -17.84 35.70
CA ILE A 8 10.78 -16.82 34.88
C ILE A 8 11.46 -16.69 33.53
N PHE A 9 12.81 -16.65 33.48
CA PHE A 9 13.56 -16.61 32.22
C PHE A 9 13.36 -17.87 31.38
N LEU A 10 13.30 -19.05 31.99
CA LEU A 10 13.03 -20.31 31.30
C LEU A 10 11.64 -20.34 30.69
N ILE A 11 10.62 -19.87 31.42
CA ILE A 11 9.24 -19.75 30.92
C ILE A 11 9.17 -18.76 29.75
N LEU A 12 9.86 -17.61 29.84
CA LEU A 12 9.90 -16.61 28.79
C LEU A 12 10.52 -17.17 27.50
N ILE A 13 11.62 -17.92 27.61
CA ILE A 13 12.27 -18.58 26.48
C ILE A 13 11.36 -19.62 25.84
N ILE A 14 10.64 -20.40 26.62
CA ILE A 14 9.69 -21.41 26.12
C ILE A 14 8.55 -20.74 25.38
N VAL A 15 7.99 -19.66 25.94
CA VAL A 15 6.91 -18.89 25.29
C VAL A 15 7.40 -18.26 23.96
N LEU A 16 8.61 -17.73 23.96
CA LEU A 16 9.20 -17.17 22.75
C LEU A 16 9.44 -18.25 21.68
N ALA A 17 9.98 -19.39 22.08
CA ALA A 17 10.24 -20.54 21.19
C ALA A 17 8.91 -21.09 20.61
N THR A 18 7.86 -21.22 21.42
CA THR A 18 6.54 -21.64 20.93
C THR A 18 5.91 -20.64 19.98
N ALA A 19 6.07 -19.33 20.23
CA ALA A 19 5.60 -18.27 19.33
C ALA A 19 6.33 -18.31 17.99
N ILE A 20 7.66 -18.51 18.00
CA ILE A 20 8.47 -18.64 16.78
C ILE A 20 8.05 -19.89 15.99
N CYS A 21 7.93 -21.05 16.67
CA CYS A 21 7.45 -22.27 16.03
C CYS A 21 6.06 -22.12 15.42
N PHE A 22 5.17 -21.41 16.10
CA PHE A 22 3.82 -21.12 15.57
C PHE A 22 3.87 -20.23 14.33
N LEU A 23 4.73 -19.20 14.32
CA LEU A 23 4.94 -18.33 13.16
C LEU A 23 5.52 -19.09 11.96
N ILE A 24 6.56 -19.91 12.21
CA ILE A 24 7.16 -20.76 11.17
C ILE A 24 6.12 -21.75 10.62
N PHE A 25 5.31 -22.36 11.49
CA PHE A 25 4.25 -23.27 11.08
C PHE A 25 3.20 -22.53 10.21
N LYS A 26 2.80 -21.32 10.59
CA LYS A 26 1.87 -20.49 9.80
C LYS A 26 2.45 -20.10 8.44
N LEU A 27 3.74 -19.74 8.38
CA LEU A 27 4.42 -19.44 7.12
C LEU A 27 4.49 -20.68 6.21
N MET A 28 4.88 -21.83 6.75
CA MET A 28 4.90 -23.09 6.00
C MET A 28 3.50 -23.51 5.52
N GLN A 29 2.48 -23.30 6.33
CA GLN A 29 1.09 -23.55 5.94
C GLN A 29 0.61 -22.59 4.85
N SER A 30 1.02 -21.32 4.91
CA SER A 30 0.74 -20.32 3.88
C SER A 30 1.41 -20.68 2.56
N ASP A 31 2.69 -21.06 2.59
CA ASP A 31 3.43 -21.50 1.39
C ASP A 31 2.85 -22.80 0.79
N LYS A 32 2.44 -23.74 1.65
CA LYS A 32 1.76 -24.95 1.20
C LYS A 32 0.42 -24.63 0.53
N ASN A 33 -0.34 -23.69 1.09
CA ASN A 33 -1.60 -23.23 0.49
C ASN A 33 -1.35 -22.52 -0.85
N ARG A 34 -0.31 -21.68 -0.96
CA ARG A 34 0.08 -21.04 -2.24
C ARG A 34 0.43 -22.06 -3.29
N LYS A 35 1.23 -23.08 -2.96
CA LYS A 35 1.58 -24.18 -3.88
C LYS A 35 0.34 -24.98 -4.29
N ASN A 36 -0.53 -25.32 -3.34
CA ASN A 36 -1.77 -26.03 -3.64
C ASN A 36 -2.69 -25.23 -4.59
N VAL A 37 -2.83 -23.92 -4.36
CA VAL A 37 -3.61 -23.05 -5.25
C VAL A 37 -2.98 -22.99 -6.64
N GLN A 38 -1.66 -22.93 -6.72
CA GLN A 38 -0.93 -22.91 -7.98
C GLN A 38 -1.04 -24.25 -8.74
N GLU A 39 -0.94 -25.37 -8.02
CA GLU A 39 -1.17 -26.71 -8.58
C GLU A 39 -2.62 -26.89 -9.06
N GLN A 40 -3.58 -26.41 -8.28
CA GLN A 40 -4.99 -26.43 -8.69
C GLN A 40 -5.24 -25.56 -9.93
N PHE A 41 -4.55 -24.41 -10.02
CA PHE A 41 -4.61 -23.55 -11.20
C PHE A 41 -4.08 -24.26 -12.45
N PHE A 42 -2.91 -24.91 -12.36
CA PHE A 42 -2.35 -25.69 -13.48
C PHE A 42 -3.22 -26.90 -13.84
N LEU A 43 -3.79 -27.58 -12.84
CA LEU A 43 -4.72 -28.68 -13.07
C LEU A 43 -6.02 -28.21 -13.74
N LEU A 44 -6.52 -27.04 -13.36
CA LEU A 44 -7.71 -26.44 -13.97
C LEU A 44 -7.43 -26.00 -15.41
N GLU A 45 -6.26 -25.39 -15.65
CA GLU A 45 -5.81 -25.00 -16.98
C GLU A 45 -5.66 -26.23 -17.92
N SER A 46 -5.06 -27.33 -17.44
CA SER A 46 -4.99 -28.58 -18.17
C SER A 46 -6.38 -29.16 -18.46
N LYS A 47 -7.26 -29.17 -17.45
CA LYS A 47 -8.62 -29.69 -17.63
C LYS A 47 -9.46 -28.84 -18.59
N VAL A 48 -9.25 -27.54 -18.62
CA VAL A 48 -9.91 -26.64 -19.58
C VAL A 48 -9.36 -26.86 -20.99
N ASN A 49 -8.06 -27.13 -21.13
CA ASN A 49 -7.46 -27.49 -22.42
C ASN A 49 -7.98 -28.84 -22.93
N ASP A 50 -8.12 -29.84 -22.04
CA ASP A 50 -8.70 -31.14 -22.37
C ASP A 50 -10.17 -31.04 -22.80
N LEU A 51 -10.96 -30.21 -22.07
CA LEU A 51 -12.35 -29.92 -22.43
C LEU A 51 -12.47 -29.13 -23.75
N GLN A 52 -11.48 -28.28 -24.09
CA GLN A 52 -11.42 -27.64 -25.41
C GLN A 52 -11.23 -28.64 -26.56
N LEU A 53 -10.39 -29.65 -26.35
CA LEU A 53 -10.17 -30.72 -27.35
C LEU A 53 -11.42 -31.60 -27.53
N GLU A 54 -12.11 -31.94 -26.46
CA GLU A 54 -13.32 -32.76 -26.46
C GLU A 54 -14.56 -32.02 -27.03
N THR A 55 -14.61 -30.70 -26.89
CA THR A 55 -15.73 -29.86 -27.34
C THR A 55 -15.59 -29.37 -28.78
N LEU A 56 -14.43 -29.55 -29.44
CA LEU A 56 -14.25 -29.28 -30.88
C LEU A 56 -15.13 -30.17 -31.73
N GLU A 57 -15.59 -31.31 -31.22
CA GLU A 57 -16.51 -32.23 -31.91
C GLU A 57 -18.01 -31.94 -31.64
N SER A 58 -18.36 -31.12 -30.65
CA SER A 58 -19.75 -30.85 -30.33
C SER A 58 -20.11 -29.39 -30.54
N LYS A 59 -21.26 -29.12 -31.12
CA LYS A 59 -21.98 -27.90 -31.53
C LYS A 59 -21.90 -26.66 -30.55
N LEU A 60 -20.93 -26.57 -29.66
CA LEU A 60 -20.72 -25.43 -28.79
C LEU A 60 -19.82 -24.38 -29.46
N ASN A 61 -20.16 -23.14 -29.41
CA ASN A 61 -19.43 -22.04 -30.03
C ASN A 61 -18.02 -21.91 -29.43
N PRO A 62 -16.92 -22.36 -30.09
CA PRO A 62 -15.57 -22.35 -29.53
C PRO A 62 -15.09 -20.96 -29.15
N HIS A 63 -15.63 -19.94 -29.82
CA HIS A 63 -15.29 -18.55 -29.55
C HIS A 63 -15.85 -18.06 -28.19
N LEU A 64 -17.03 -18.54 -27.79
CA LEU A 64 -17.61 -18.22 -26.47
C LEU A 64 -16.75 -18.82 -25.35
N PHE A 65 -16.34 -20.10 -25.47
CA PHE A 65 -15.49 -20.72 -24.47
C PHE A 65 -14.12 -20.08 -24.38
N LYS A 66 -13.50 -19.72 -25.50
CA LYS A 66 -12.23 -18.97 -25.51
C LYS A 66 -12.38 -17.62 -24.81
N ASN A 67 -13.48 -16.92 -25.03
CA ASN A 67 -13.73 -15.64 -24.36
C ASN A 67 -13.94 -15.79 -22.84
N ILE A 68 -14.69 -16.82 -22.42
CA ILE A 68 -14.87 -17.14 -20.99
C ILE A 68 -13.52 -17.52 -20.36
N LEU A 69 -12.73 -18.37 -21.02
CA LEU A 69 -11.41 -18.77 -20.55
C LEU A 69 -10.48 -17.55 -20.39
N ASN A 70 -10.40 -16.70 -21.41
CA ASN A 70 -9.61 -15.49 -21.38
C ASN A 70 -10.06 -14.55 -20.25
N SER A 71 -11.37 -14.47 -19.99
CA SER A 71 -11.91 -13.68 -18.86
C SER A 71 -11.49 -14.28 -17.53
N ILE A 72 -11.62 -15.60 -17.33
CA ILE A 72 -11.18 -16.28 -16.09
C ILE A 72 -9.68 -16.10 -15.87
N GLN A 73 -8.88 -16.28 -16.91
CA GLN A 73 -7.43 -16.12 -16.86
C GLN A 73 -7.04 -14.67 -16.50
N SER A 74 -7.73 -13.67 -17.07
CA SER A 74 -7.52 -12.27 -16.75
C SER A 74 -7.84 -11.98 -15.27
N HIS A 75 -8.95 -12.48 -14.73
CA HIS A 75 -9.31 -12.31 -13.33
C HIS A 75 -8.33 -13.01 -12.38
N ALA A 76 -7.87 -14.21 -12.75
CA ALA A 76 -6.86 -14.92 -11.95
C ALA A 76 -5.54 -14.14 -11.90
N TYR A 77 -5.10 -13.57 -13.03
CA TYR A 77 -3.91 -12.73 -13.10
C TYR A 77 -4.05 -11.47 -12.25
N GLN A 78 -5.20 -10.77 -12.33
CA GLN A 78 -5.47 -9.59 -11.50
C GLN A 78 -5.43 -9.92 -10.02
N THR A 79 -5.99 -11.07 -9.62
CA THR A 79 -5.97 -11.53 -8.22
C THR A 79 -4.55 -11.82 -7.76
N TYR A 80 -3.75 -12.50 -8.55
CA TYR A 80 -2.35 -12.77 -8.25
C TYR A 80 -1.54 -11.49 -8.07
N PHE A 81 -1.69 -10.56 -9.01
CA PHE A 81 -1.03 -9.25 -8.94
C PHE A 81 -1.40 -8.47 -7.66
N ALA A 82 -2.69 -8.50 -7.29
CA ALA A 82 -3.16 -7.85 -6.07
C ALA A 82 -2.56 -8.47 -4.80
N LEU A 83 -2.45 -9.79 -4.74
CA LEU A 83 -1.81 -10.50 -3.62
C LEU A 83 -0.32 -10.18 -3.51
N ASP A 84 0.39 -10.08 -4.63
CA ASP A 84 1.79 -9.65 -4.66
C ASP A 84 1.96 -8.24 -4.08
N LYS A 85 1.11 -7.29 -4.50
CA LYS A 85 1.13 -5.93 -3.96
C LYS A 85 0.78 -5.87 -2.47
N LEU A 86 -0.16 -6.70 -2.05
CA LEU A 86 -0.52 -6.82 -0.63
C LEU A 86 0.66 -7.37 0.21
N ALA A 87 1.36 -8.37 -0.30
CA ALA A 87 2.56 -8.89 0.37
C ALA A 87 3.61 -7.79 0.57
N ASN A 88 3.92 -7.01 -0.48
CA ASN A 88 4.87 -5.90 -0.39
C ASN A 88 4.43 -4.82 0.63
N VAL A 89 3.14 -4.51 0.68
CA VAL A 89 2.59 -3.55 1.68
C VAL A 89 2.72 -4.12 3.10
N LEU A 90 2.42 -5.40 3.30
CA LEU A 90 2.55 -6.05 4.60
C LEU A 90 4.01 -6.13 5.05
N ASP A 91 4.93 -6.46 4.16
CA ASP A 91 6.36 -6.49 4.46
C ASP A 91 6.85 -5.10 4.90
N TYR A 92 6.45 -4.05 4.20
CA TYR A 92 6.77 -2.68 4.61
C TYR A 92 6.20 -2.35 5.99
N ILE A 93 4.94 -2.66 6.26
CA ILE A 93 4.30 -2.39 7.57
C ILE A 93 4.95 -3.20 8.69
N LEU A 94 5.30 -4.45 8.46
CA LEU A 94 5.84 -5.33 9.50
C LEU A 94 7.31 -5.07 9.82
N TYR A 95 8.12 -4.70 8.83
CA TYR A 95 9.56 -4.59 8.95
C TYR A 95 10.07 -3.16 8.80
N GLU A 96 9.73 -2.47 7.71
CA GLU A 96 10.27 -1.14 7.42
C GLU A 96 9.67 -0.06 8.32
N SER A 97 8.38 -0.11 8.61
CA SER A 97 7.70 0.88 9.45
C SER A 97 8.19 0.92 10.90
N ARG A 98 8.89 -0.13 11.35
CA ARG A 98 9.50 -0.20 12.70
C ARG A 98 10.81 0.55 12.78
N LYS A 99 11.42 0.88 11.67
CA LYS A 99 12.61 1.73 11.62
C LYS A 99 12.23 3.16 12.02
N LYS A 100 13.17 3.88 12.58
CA LYS A 100 12.95 5.29 12.91
C LYS A 100 12.73 6.13 11.64
N PHE A 101 13.46 5.81 10.59
CA PHE A 101 13.38 6.44 9.27
C PHE A 101 13.53 5.40 8.16
N VAL A 102 12.93 5.70 7.04
CA VAL A 102 13.06 5.00 5.75
C VAL A 102 13.56 5.97 4.69
N SER A 103 13.92 5.49 3.52
CA SER A 103 14.26 6.36 2.40
C SER A 103 12.99 6.87 1.69
N PRO A 104 13.05 8.04 1.02
CA PRO A 104 11.99 8.48 0.11
C PRO A 104 11.61 7.42 -0.93
N LYS A 105 12.59 6.68 -1.45
CA LYS A 105 12.39 5.57 -2.39
C LYS A 105 11.49 4.47 -1.82
N GLU A 106 11.80 4.02 -0.59
CA GLU A 106 11.02 2.97 0.11
C GLU A 106 9.59 3.43 0.39
N GLU A 107 9.39 4.65 0.89
CA GLU A 107 8.06 5.21 1.19
C GLU A 107 7.21 5.39 -0.08
N ILE A 108 7.81 5.88 -1.19
CA ILE A 108 7.11 6.01 -2.46
C ILE A 108 6.73 4.63 -3.02
N ALA A 109 7.63 3.65 -2.97
CA ALA A 109 7.35 2.29 -3.43
C ALA A 109 6.20 1.65 -2.62
N PHE A 110 6.19 1.82 -1.30
CA PHE A 110 5.09 1.41 -0.43
C PHE A 110 3.77 2.08 -0.85
N ALA A 111 3.78 3.40 -1.00
CA ALA A 111 2.59 4.17 -1.35
C ALA A 111 2.01 3.77 -2.72
N LEU A 112 2.86 3.50 -3.71
CA LEU A 112 2.44 3.01 -5.03
C LEU A 112 1.80 1.63 -4.94
N ASN A 113 2.36 0.70 -4.15
CA ASN A 113 1.76 -0.62 -3.92
C ASN A 113 0.39 -0.49 -3.22
N LEU A 114 0.25 0.40 -2.24
CA LEU A 114 -1.01 0.69 -1.56
C LEU A 114 -2.08 1.22 -2.53
N ILE A 115 -1.71 2.11 -3.45
CA ILE A 115 -2.60 2.64 -4.49
C ILE A 115 -3.06 1.53 -5.42
N GLU A 116 -2.15 0.66 -5.88
CA GLU A 116 -2.50 -0.45 -6.77
C GLU A 116 -3.48 -1.44 -6.12
N ILE A 117 -3.34 -1.73 -4.82
CA ILE A 117 -4.32 -2.54 -4.08
C ILE A 117 -5.70 -1.84 -4.05
N ASN A 118 -5.73 -0.54 -3.77
CA ASN A 118 -7.00 0.19 -3.71
C ASN A 118 -7.66 0.35 -5.08
N LYS A 119 -6.90 0.28 -6.16
CA LYS A 119 -7.40 0.34 -7.55
C LYS A 119 -8.41 -0.78 -7.87
N ILE A 120 -8.32 -1.93 -7.19
CA ILE A 120 -9.29 -3.03 -7.35
C ILE A 120 -10.72 -2.60 -7.01
N LYS A 121 -10.89 -1.64 -6.09
CA LYS A 121 -12.20 -1.14 -5.66
C LYS A 121 -12.77 -0.07 -6.59
N VAL A 122 -11.99 0.38 -7.55
CA VAL A 122 -12.28 1.53 -8.39
C VAL A 122 -12.99 1.06 -9.67
N SER A 123 -14.07 1.76 -10.06
CA SER A 123 -14.74 1.50 -11.34
C SER A 123 -13.77 1.70 -12.51
N PRO A 124 -13.87 0.90 -13.59
CA PRO A 124 -13.07 1.12 -14.81
C PRO A 124 -13.24 2.50 -15.45
N LEU A 125 -14.34 3.19 -15.16
CA LEU A 125 -14.64 4.53 -15.66
C LEU A 125 -14.14 5.64 -14.73
N PHE A 126 -13.69 5.29 -13.53
CA PHE A 126 -13.18 6.24 -12.55
C PHE A 126 -11.77 6.72 -12.93
N GLU A 127 -11.53 8.02 -12.85
CA GLU A 127 -10.23 8.58 -13.18
C GLU A 127 -9.26 8.53 -12.00
N LEU A 128 -8.32 7.57 -12.03
CA LEU A 128 -7.20 7.50 -11.08
C LEU A 128 -5.90 7.89 -11.76
N LYS A 129 -5.36 9.06 -11.43
CA LYS A 129 -4.09 9.58 -11.95
C LYS A 129 -2.99 9.45 -10.91
N VAL A 130 -1.92 8.72 -11.22
CA VAL A 130 -0.72 8.62 -10.37
C VAL A 130 0.48 9.06 -11.18
N LYS A 131 1.22 10.03 -10.67
CA LYS A 131 2.44 10.56 -11.31
C LYS A 131 3.59 10.61 -10.30
N THR A 132 4.77 10.28 -10.79
CA THR A 132 6.04 10.42 -10.07
C THR A 132 6.96 11.36 -10.84
N LYS A 133 7.55 12.32 -10.15
CA LYS A 133 8.57 13.22 -10.68
C LYS A 133 9.78 13.15 -9.75
N ILE A 134 10.63 12.20 -10.01
CA ILE A 134 11.76 11.86 -9.15
C ILE A 134 13.03 12.16 -9.92
N ASP A 135 13.97 12.82 -9.26
CA ASP A 135 15.35 12.89 -9.71
C ASP A 135 16.16 11.85 -8.93
N ASP A 136 16.42 10.72 -9.58
CA ASP A 136 17.11 9.58 -8.97
C ASP A 136 18.58 9.90 -8.63
N ASN A 137 19.13 10.99 -9.15
CA ASN A 137 20.50 11.43 -8.86
C ASN A 137 20.59 12.26 -7.56
N GLU A 138 19.48 12.59 -6.95
CA GLU A 138 19.46 13.36 -5.70
C GLU A 138 20.04 12.53 -4.54
N PRO A 139 21.06 13.03 -3.83
CA PRO A 139 21.82 12.23 -2.84
C PRO A 139 20.98 11.72 -1.67
N LEU A 140 19.86 12.40 -1.34
CA LEU A 140 19.02 12.04 -0.20
C LEU A 140 17.86 11.11 -0.57
N TYR A 141 17.67 10.76 -1.86
CA TYR A 141 16.56 9.92 -2.31
C TYR A 141 16.59 8.50 -1.70
N GLU A 142 17.79 7.95 -1.52
CA GLU A 142 17.99 6.62 -0.92
C GLU A 142 18.41 6.66 0.55
N GLN A 143 18.52 7.84 1.17
CA GLN A 143 18.90 7.96 2.58
C GLN A 143 17.70 7.84 3.51
N GLN A 144 17.88 7.17 4.65
CA GLN A 144 16.86 6.95 5.66
C GLN A 144 16.62 8.24 6.48
N LEU A 145 15.83 9.15 5.93
CA LEU A 145 15.51 10.45 6.52
C LEU A 145 14.00 10.72 6.60
N LEU A 146 13.20 9.86 5.96
CA LEU A 146 11.74 10.02 5.92
C LEU A 146 11.08 9.15 6.98
N ALA A 147 10.16 9.71 7.74
CA ALA A 147 9.37 8.93 8.69
C ALA A 147 8.49 7.94 7.92
N PRO A 148 8.45 6.65 8.30
CA PRO A 148 7.65 5.66 7.57
C PRO A 148 6.15 5.96 7.68
N LEU A 149 5.36 5.47 6.72
CA LEU A 149 3.88 5.56 6.71
C LEU A 149 3.31 7.00 6.73
N ILE A 150 4.05 7.99 6.24
CA ILE A 150 3.54 9.37 6.18
C ILE A 150 2.59 9.61 5.01
N SER A 151 2.69 8.77 3.98
CA SER A 151 1.84 8.85 2.78
C SER A 151 0.46 8.21 2.97
N ILE A 152 0.34 7.23 3.91
CA ILE A 152 -0.85 6.39 4.07
C ILE A 152 -2.10 7.22 4.37
N ASP A 153 -2.02 8.13 5.34
CA ASP A 153 -3.18 8.92 5.76
C ASP A 153 -3.76 9.78 4.64
N LEU A 154 -2.90 10.36 3.79
CA LEU A 154 -3.34 11.21 2.68
C LEU A 154 -3.99 10.38 1.56
N ILE A 155 -3.40 9.22 1.26
CA ILE A 155 -3.89 8.32 0.22
C ILE A 155 -5.20 7.66 0.66
N GLU A 156 -5.25 7.08 1.87
CA GLU A 156 -6.47 6.44 2.39
C GLU A 156 -7.63 7.42 2.46
N ASN A 157 -7.39 8.66 2.89
CA ASN A 157 -8.41 9.69 2.93
C ASN A 157 -8.99 9.98 1.54
N ALA A 158 -8.16 10.04 0.50
CA ALA A 158 -8.64 10.26 -0.86
C ALA A 158 -9.55 9.12 -1.32
N PHE A 159 -9.15 7.85 -1.14
CA PHE A 159 -9.98 6.70 -1.48
C PHE A 159 -11.23 6.57 -0.62
N LYS A 160 -11.19 6.99 0.64
CA LYS A 160 -12.33 6.99 1.56
C LYS A 160 -13.39 8.02 1.17
N HIS A 161 -12.99 9.19 0.70
CA HIS A 161 -13.88 10.33 0.47
C HIS A 161 -14.31 10.52 -0.99
N ALA A 162 -13.62 9.92 -1.95
CA ALA A 162 -14.06 9.90 -3.35
C ALA A 162 -15.23 8.93 -3.57
N ASP A 163 -16.07 9.21 -4.58
CA ASP A 163 -17.06 8.25 -5.08
C ASP A 163 -16.43 7.36 -6.15
N LEU A 164 -15.83 6.25 -5.71
CA LEU A 164 -15.04 5.33 -6.55
C LEU A 164 -15.85 4.66 -7.68
N GLN A 165 -17.16 4.80 -7.69
CA GLN A 165 -18.06 4.23 -8.71
C GLN A 165 -18.55 5.27 -9.70
N SER A 166 -18.34 6.56 -9.44
CA SER A 166 -18.77 7.65 -10.30
C SER A 166 -17.73 7.93 -11.40
N PRO A 167 -18.14 8.03 -12.67
CA PRO A 167 -17.27 8.44 -13.76
C PRO A 167 -16.85 9.92 -13.69
N ASP A 168 -17.60 10.75 -12.94
CA ASP A 168 -17.32 12.17 -12.77
C ASP A 168 -16.36 12.47 -11.61
N ALA A 169 -16.02 11.45 -10.83
CA ALA A 169 -15.09 11.58 -9.73
C ALA A 169 -13.66 11.17 -10.14
N PHE A 170 -12.68 11.69 -9.42
CA PHE A 170 -11.29 11.37 -9.68
C PHE A 170 -10.48 11.34 -8.38
N ILE A 171 -9.33 10.68 -8.45
CA ILE A 171 -8.23 10.81 -7.50
C ILE A 171 -6.96 11.10 -8.30
N SER A 172 -6.19 12.10 -7.88
CA SER A 172 -4.87 12.40 -8.44
C SER A 172 -3.82 12.37 -7.33
N VAL A 173 -2.75 11.61 -7.54
CA VAL A 173 -1.62 11.49 -6.63
C VAL A 173 -0.35 11.86 -7.37
N LEU A 174 0.41 12.80 -6.83
CA LEU A 174 1.68 13.26 -7.38
C LEU A 174 2.76 13.13 -6.31
N PHE A 175 3.75 12.28 -6.56
CA PHE A 175 4.98 12.22 -5.81
C PHE A 175 6.07 13.02 -6.54
N GLU A 176 6.77 13.86 -5.79
CA GLU A 176 7.92 14.59 -6.31
C GLU A 176 9.10 14.46 -5.34
N PHE A 177 10.28 14.19 -5.90
CA PHE A 177 11.52 14.26 -5.14
C PHE A 177 12.52 15.07 -5.95
N ARG A 178 12.74 16.30 -5.52
CA ARG A 178 13.64 17.27 -6.20
C ARG A 178 14.24 18.20 -5.16
N LYS A 179 15.49 18.62 -5.40
CA LYS A 179 16.23 19.53 -4.50
C LYS A 179 16.28 18.99 -3.08
N ASN A 180 16.44 17.67 -2.94
CA ASN A 180 16.43 16.96 -1.67
C ASN A 180 15.17 17.19 -0.79
N ALA A 181 14.06 17.51 -1.40
CA ALA A 181 12.77 17.64 -0.75
C ALA A 181 11.79 16.56 -1.25
N PHE A 182 11.12 15.89 -0.31
CA PHE A 182 10.01 14.99 -0.59
C PHE A 182 8.71 15.80 -0.66
N SER A 183 7.90 15.56 -1.67
CA SER A 183 6.59 16.18 -1.80
C SER A 183 5.55 15.16 -2.24
N LEU A 184 4.37 15.20 -1.60
CA LEU A 184 3.21 14.41 -1.93
C LEU A 184 1.99 15.31 -2.03
N THR A 185 1.39 15.34 -3.22
CA THR A 185 0.11 16.01 -3.43
C THR A 185 -0.96 14.98 -3.75
N VAL A 186 -2.03 14.98 -2.99
CA VAL A 186 -3.19 14.12 -3.20
C VAL A 186 -4.42 14.99 -3.36
N SER A 187 -5.18 14.78 -4.42
CA SER A 187 -6.42 15.48 -4.65
C SER A 187 -7.53 14.51 -5.08
N ASN A 188 -8.74 14.77 -4.62
CA ASN A 188 -9.92 14.01 -4.99
C ASN A 188 -11.17 14.88 -5.05
N LYS A 189 -12.10 14.57 -5.96
CA LYS A 189 -13.43 15.15 -5.95
C LYS A 189 -14.21 14.62 -4.75
N ILE A 190 -14.84 15.51 -4.01
CA ILE A 190 -15.61 15.16 -2.80
C ILE A 190 -16.94 14.54 -3.24
N SER A 191 -17.30 13.40 -2.64
CA SER A 191 -18.58 12.75 -2.87
C SER A 191 -19.69 13.46 -2.11
N GLU A 192 -20.71 13.95 -2.80
CA GLU A 192 -21.91 14.56 -2.19
C GLU A 192 -22.64 13.57 -1.25
N LYS A 193 -22.65 12.28 -1.61
CA LYS A 193 -23.32 11.22 -0.83
C LYS A 193 -22.66 10.96 0.53
N LYS A 194 -21.36 11.26 0.69
CA LYS A 194 -20.59 11.02 1.92
C LYS A 194 -20.49 12.26 2.82
N ALA A 195 -20.91 13.42 2.36
CA ALA A 195 -20.92 14.65 3.16
C ALA A 195 -21.82 14.56 4.41
N LEU A 196 -22.77 13.62 4.42
CA LEU A 196 -23.73 13.38 5.53
C LEU A 196 -23.15 12.51 6.66
N GLN A 197 -21.97 11.86 6.50
CA GLN A 197 -21.34 11.00 7.52
C GLN A 197 -20.12 11.67 8.16
N LYS A 198 -20.28 12.80 8.81
CA LYS A 198 -19.20 13.71 9.24
C LYS A 198 -18.59 13.42 10.61
N GLU A 199 -18.75 12.26 11.26
CA GLU A 199 -18.36 12.15 12.68
C GLU A 199 -16.99 11.54 13.04
N HIS A 200 -16.21 10.96 12.12
CA HIS A 200 -14.93 10.32 12.51
C HIS A 200 -13.69 10.62 11.66
N SER A 201 -13.67 11.64 10.80
CA SER A 201 -12.54 11.88 9.88
C SER A 201 -11.41 12.78 10.41
N GLY A 202 -11.54 13.33 11.61
CA GLY A 202 -10.58 14.31 12.15
C GLY A 202 -9.37 13.72 12.88
N ILE A 203 -9.46 12.48 13.38
CA ILE A 203 -8.44 11.92 14.28
C ILE A 203 -7.13 11.60 13.53
N GLY A 204 -7.17 10.96 12.37
CA GLY A 204 -5.97 10.63 11.59
C GLY A 204 -5.22 11.85 11.10
N ALA A 205 -5.95 12.88 10.66
CA ALA A 205 -5.36 14.13 10.16
C ALA A 205 -4.57 14.90 11.23
N ALA A 206 -5.10 14.97 12.45
CA ALA A 206 -4.42 15.60 13.60
C ALA A 206 -3.19 14.78 14.02
N THR A 207 -3.26 13.46 13.95
CA THR A 207 -2.18 12.53 14.31
C THR A 207 -0.98 12.67 13.37
N LEU A 208 -1.22 12.72 12.03
CA LEU A 208 -0.16 12.93 11.06
C LEU A 208 0.57 14.25 11.28
N GLU A 209 -0.18 15.35 11.45
CA GLU A 209 0.41 16.67 11.64
C GLU A 209 1.22 16.75 12.93
N GLN A 210 0.73 16.20 14.04
CA GLN A 210 1.46 16.11 15.29
C GLN A 210 2.77 15.31 15.13
N ARG A 211 2.71 14.18 14.45
CA ARG A 211 3.89 13.35 14.17
C ARG A 211 4.93 14.11 13.36
N LEU A 212 4.51 14.83 12.31
CA LEU A 212 5.40 15.65 11.50
C LEU A 212 6.02 16.79 12.31
N LYS A 213 5.25 17.46 13.17
CA LYS A 213 5.76 18.51 14.08
C LYS A 213 6.83 17.99 15.04
N ILE A 214 6.62 16.80 15.61
CA ILE A 214 7.59 16.19 16.54
C ILE A 214 8.89 15.83 15.79
N ILE A 215 8.79 15.25 14.59
CA ILE A 215 9.95 14.73 13.86
C ILE A 215 10.68 15.86 13.13
N TYR A 216 9.96 16.63 12.30
CA TYR A 216 10.56 17.58 11.36
C TYR A 216 10.52 19.03 11.85
N LYS A 217 9.83 19.33 12.95
CA LYS A 217 9.69 20.69 13.51
C LYS A 217 9.20 21.68 12.45
N ASN A 218 10.10 22.55 11.96
CA ASN A 218 9.80 23.58 10.96
C ASN A 218 10.18 23.19 9.54
N HIS A 219 10.72 21.96 9.31
CA HIS A 219 11.20 21.51 7.99
C HIS A 219 10.14 20.75 7.20
N PHE A 220 8.87 20.95 7.51
CA PHE A 220 7.76 20.43 6.72
C PHE A 220 6.66 21.47 6.54
N LYS A 221 5.85 21.27 5.50
CA LYS A 221 4.63 22.02 5.24
C LYS A 221 3.53 21.03 4.90
N LEU A 222 2.40 21.10 5.61
CA LEU A 222 1.22 20.30 5.33
C LEU A 222 0.03 21.25 5.18
N GLU A 223 -0.48 21.31 3.96
CA GLU A 223 -1.62 22.14 3.59
C GLU A 223 -2.80 21.28 3.19
N ARG A 224 -4.00 21.66 3.59
CA ARG A 224 -5.25 20.99 3.22
C ARG A 224 -6.29 22.06 2.94
N PHE A 225 -6.89 22.01 1.77
CA PHE A 225 -7.92 22.96 1.38
C PHE A 225 -8.90 22.32 0.40
N ILE A 226 -10.03 22.97 0.23
CA ILE A 226 -11.08 22.57 -0.71
C ILE A 226 -11.24 23.70 -1.73
N GLU A 227 -11.17 23.36 -3.00
CA GLU A 227 -11.39 24.29 -4.11
C GLU A 227 -12.28 23.62 -5.15
N ASN A 228 -13.40 24.25 -5.51
CA ASN A 228 -14.36 23.75 -6.51
C ASN A 228 -14.72 22.26 -6.34
N ASP A 229 -15.14 21.87 -5.12
CA ASP A 229 -15.49 20.48 -4.74
C ASP A 229 -14.34 19.48 -4.81
N VAL A 230 -13.11 19.95 -4.96
CA VAL A 230 -11.91 19.14 -4.92
C VAL A 230 -11.20 19.35 -3.59
N TYR A 231 -11.01 18.27 -2.84
CA TYR A 231 -10.12 18.28 -1.69
C TYR A 231 -8.69 18.11 -2.15
N ILE A 232 -7.79 18.93 -1.65
CA ILE A 232 -6.37 18.90 -1.96
C ILE A 232 -5.59 18.85 -0.64
N ALA A 233 -4.70 17.87 -0.54
CA ALA A 233 -3.72 17.76 0.53
C ALA A 233 -2.32 17.80 -0.08
N HIS A 234 -1.49 18.70 0.41
CA HIS A 234 -0.11 18.86 -0.02
C HIS A 234 0.84 18.76 1.17
N LEU A 235 1.70 17.76 1.14
CA LEU A 235 2.79 17.56 2.10
C LEU A 235 4.11 17.81 1.41
N LYS A 236 4.96 18.65 2.02
CA LYS A 236 6.35 18.85 1.61
C LYS A 236 7.27 18.73 2.83
N ILE A 237 8.39 18.02 2.69
CA ILE A 237 9.41 17.86 3.72
C ILE A 237 10.75 18.19 3.11
N ASP A 238 11.46 19.16 3.70
CA ASP A 238 12.82 19.50 3.31
C ASP A 238 13.81 18.62 4.06
N LEU A 239 14.31 17.61 3.37
CA LEU A 239 15.24 16.63 3.96
C LEU A 239 16.66 17.18 4.07
N LEU A 240 17.04 18.15 3.25
CA LEU A 240 18.36 18.75 3.33
C LEU A 240 18.51 19.59 4.59
N GLU A 241 17.56 20.48 4.83
CA GLU A 241 17.54 21.31 6.04
C GLU A 241 17.39 20.46 7.31
N TYR A 242 16.51 19.47 7.26
CA TYR A 242 16.32 18.53 8.37
C TYR A 242 17.62 17.76 8.71
N LYS A 243 18.31 17.22 7.71
CA LYS A 243 19.59 16.54 7.90
C LYS A 243 20.66 17.48 8.48
N ALA A 244 20.75 18.70 7.96
CA ALA A 244 21.68 19.70 8.49
C ALA A 244 21.43 19.98 9.98
N GLN A 245 20.17 20.11 10.39
CA GLN A 245 19.81 20.29 11.79
C GLN A 245 20.18 19.08 12.66
N MET A 246 19.99 17.86 12.17
CA MET A 246 20.39 16.64 12.90
C MET A 246 21.89 16.60 13.19
N LEU A 247 22.71 17.02 12.22
CA LEU A 247 24.17 17.05 12.34
C LEU A 247 24.67 18.14 13.31
N THR A 248 23.89 19.20 13.53
CA THR A 248 24.26 20.28 14.46
C THR A 248 23.74 20.06 15.87
N ALA A 249 22.82 19.12 16.06
CA ALA A 249 22.19 18.84 17.37
C ALA A 249 22.81 17.61 18.09
N GLY A 250 23.74 16.89 17.46
CA GLY A 250 24.51 15.77 18.03
C GLY A 250 25.94 16.14 18.22
#